data_0700fd8b884768b84e51e333710ecdd5
#
_entry.id   0700fd8b884768b84e51e333710ecdd5
#
_cell.length_a   1.000
_cell.length_b   1.000
_cell.length_c   1.000
_cell.angle_alpha   90.00
_cell.angle_beta   90.00
_cell.angle_gamma   90.00
#
_symmetry.space_group_name_H-M   'P 1'
#
loop_
_entity.id
_entity.type
_entity.pdbx_description
1 polymer ?
#
loop_
_entity_poly.entity_id
_entity_poly.type
_entity_poly.pdbx_seq_one_letter_code
_entity_poly.pdbx_strand_id
1 'polypeptide(L)'
;MDEYPVQIGSMLFTMVDPNPGFEIAYNRWYERDHFYAGCMIGPWLFAGGRWVAPRPLKDLRFPAKSPFAEPVDAGSYLSTYWIHKDHVEEHLEWAGEQVVWLYANGRGFNERTHAHTSIYDLVSVKYADDDGVPLELSLDHHFPGLGVLVTEPAEGVSAADHLAWLETNAVPGLLATTGISNWSAWTKHPAPADRESQSPMKLGTDGGQEDRLVQLVFIEADPTTTWDAFRAYGETVDDGGVARLTFAAPFFGTNVGTDDYTDQL
;
A
#
# COMPACT_ATOMS: atom_id res chain seq x y z
N MET A 1 -8.51 -0.13 26.86
CA MET A 1 -7.29 0.68 26.67
C MET A 1 -7.75 2.10 26.41
N ASP A 2 -7.12 3.08 27.06
CA ASP A 2 -7.41 4.48 26.75
C ASP A 2 -6.96 4.74 25.30
N GLU A 3 -7.82 5.39 24.52
CA GLU A 3 -7.58 5.66 23.11
C GLU A 3 -6.44 6.70 23.00
N TYR A 4 -5.36 6.36 22.31
CA TYR A 4 -4.26 7.31 22.10
C TYR A 4 -4.72 8.46 21.20
N PRO A 5 -4.19 9.69 21.39
CA PRO A 5 -4.62 10.85 20.60
C PRO A 5 -4.17 10.82 19.14
N VAL A 6 -3.10 10.07 18.82
CA VAL A 6 -2.63 9.88 17.45
C VAL A 6 -3.28 8.62 16.91
N GLN A 7 -4.13 8.78 15.91
CA GLN A 7 -4.89 7.71 15.28
C GLN A 7 -4.78 7.81 13.76
N ILE A 8 -4.69 6.65 13.10
CA ILE A 8 -4.75 6.57 11.65
C ILE A 8 -6.21 6.71 11.21
N GLY A 9 -6.49 7.63 10.29
CA GLY A 9 -7.76 7.68 9.56
C GLY A 9 -7.63 7.12 8.17
N SER A 10 -6.59 7.56 7.46
CA SER A 10 -6.41 7.20 6.05
C SER A 10 -4.93 6.94 5.73
N MET A 11 -4.67 6.35 4.56
CA MET A 11 -3.33 6.24 4.01
C MET A 11 -3.25 6.79 2.58
N LEU A 12 -2.14 7.42 2.24
CA LEU A 12 -1.71 7.51 0.85
C LEU A 12 -0.98 6.21 0.50
N PHE A 13 -1.45 5.54 -0.54
CA PHE A 13 -0.85 4.33 -1.10
C PHE A 13 -0.41 4.62 -2.53
N THR A 14 0.86 4.39 -2.85
CA THR A 14 1.39 4.66 -4.19
C THR A 14 2.39 3.59 -4.64
N MET A 15 2.06 2.88 -5.73
CA MET A 15 2.93 1.92 -6.41
C MET A 15 3.47 2.53 -7.70
N VAL A 16 4.80 2.51 -7.87
CA VAL A 16 5.50 3.21 -8.96
C VAL A 16 6.62 2.37 -9.51
N ASP A 17 6.80 2.41 -10.83
CA ASP A 17 8.00 1.98 -11.51
C ASP A 17 8.83 3.18 -11.97
N PRO A 18 10.14 3.23 -11.72
CA PRO A 18 11.04 4.08 -12.49
C PRO A 18 11.06 3.61 -13.95
N ASN A 19 11.17 4.54 -14.89
CA ASN A 19 11.38 4.17 -16.29
C ASN A 19 12.76 3.52 -16.44
N PRO A 20 12.95 2.56 -17.38
CA PRO A 20 14.22 1.90 -17.60
C PRO A 20 15.40 2.87 -17.76
N GLY A 21 16.47 2.69 -16.97
CA GLY A 21 17.65 3.54 -16.92
C GLY A 21 17.60 4.69 -15.93
N PHE A 22 16.45 4.86 -15.24
CA PHE A 22 16.27 5.91 -14.25
C PHE A 22 16.10 5.38 -12.80
N GLU A 23 16.34 4.11 -12.55
CA GLU A 23 16.11 3.43 -11.30
C GLU A 23 16.86 4.10 -10.13
N ILE A 24 18.17 4.31 -10.29
CA ILE A 24 19.01 4.99 -9.29
C ILE A 24 18.59 6.45 -9.11
N ALA A 25 18.33 7.15 -10.21
CA ALA A 25 17.95 8.57 -10.17
C ALA A 25 16.60 8.75 -9.45
N TYR A 26 15.64 7.87 -9.74
CA TYR A 26 14.34 7.84 -9.06
C TYR A 26 14.48 7.53 -7.56
N ASN A 27 15.26 6.50 -7.20
CA ASN A 27 15.47 6.12 -5.82
C ASN A 27 16.05 7.28 -5.01
N ARG A 28 17.13 7.91 -5.51
CA ARG A 28 17.79 9.03 -4.85
C ARG A 28 16.93 10.28 -4.77
N TRP A 29 16.19 10.61 -5.84
CA TRP A 29 15.26 11.73 -5.83
C TRP A 29 14.15 11.51 -4.79
N TYR A 30 13.58 10.30 -4.75
CA TYR A 30 12.50 10.00 -3.82
C TYR A 30 12.94 10.14 -2.39
N GLU A 31 14.05 9.53 -2.00
CA GLU A 31 14.55 9.53 -0.62
C GLU A 31 15.06 10.88 -0.15
N ARG A 32 15.72 11.63 -1.04
CA ARG A 32 16.40 12.88 -0.64
C ARG A 32 15.53 14.12 -0.76
N ASP A 33 14.46 14.05 -1.51
CA ASP A 33 13.58 15.19 -1.77
C ASP A 33 12.10 14.85 -1.58
N HIS A 34 11.54 14.00 -2.44
CA HIS A 34 10.09 13.83 -2.56
C HIS A 34 9.44 13.23 -1.31
N PHE A 35 10.08 12.26 -0.66
CA PHE A 35 9.57 11.65 0.58
C PHE A 35 9.28 12.70 1.65
N TYR A 36 10.16 13.68 1.78
CA TYR A 36 9.99 14.78 2.73
C TYR A 36 9.16 15.90 2.14
N ALA A 37 9.64 16.53 1.08
CA ALA A 37 9.06 17.74 0.54
C ALA A 37 7.70 17.55 -0.14
N GLY A 38 7.45 16.37 -0.69
CA GLY A 38 6.17 16.01 -1.31
C GLY A 38 5.16 15.37 -0.37
N CYS A 39 5.63 14.87 0.79
CA CYS A 39 4.79 14.10 1.71
C CYS A 39 5.00 14.51 3.17
N MET A 40 6.11 14.12 3.82
CA MET A 40 6.28 14.12 5.28
C MET A 40 6.23 15.49 5.96
N ILE A 41 6.53 16.59 5.29
CA ILE A 41 6.37 17.94 5.84
C ILE A 41 4.93 18.46 5.78
N GLY A 42 4.03 17.69 5.15
CA GLY A 42 2.63 18.06 5.03
C GLY A 42 1.87 17.98 6.35
N PRO A 43 0.80 18.76 6.49
CA PRO A 43 -0.03 18.71 7.68
C PRO A 43 -0.68 17.32 7.78
N TRP A 44 -0.81 16.82 9.02
CA TRP A 44 -1.55 15.62 9.38
C TRP A 44 -0.95 14.29 8.88
N LEU A 45 0.24 14.33 8.27
CA LEU A 45 1.02 13.15 7.94
C LEU A 45 2.02 12.90 9.08
N PHE A 46 1.98 11.72 9.71
CA PHE A 46 2.82 11.48 10.89
C PHE A 46 3.79 10.30 10.75
N ALA A 47 3.58 9.42 9.78
CA ALA A 47 4.52 8.35 9.45
C ALA A 47 4.54 8.07 7.95
N GLY A 48 5.66 7.60 7.45
CA GLY A 48 5.83 7.19 6.06
C GLY A 48 6.79 6.01 5.94
N GLY A 49 6.45 5.05 5.07
CA GLY A 49 7.25 3.87 4.78
C GLY A 49 7.46 3.68 3.29
N ARG A 50 8.62 3.14 2.92
CA ARG A 50 8.97 2.85 1.54
C ARG A 50 9.42 1.41 1.39
N TRP A 51 8.89 0.75 0.36
CA TRP A 51 9.04 -0.68 0.11
C TRP A 51 9.46 -0.92 -1.33
N VAL A 52 10.14 -2.04 -1.59
CA VAL A 52 10.62 -2.41 -2.92
C VAL A 52 10.35 -3.87 -3.22
N ALA A 53 9.91 -4.16 -4.45
CA ALA A 53 9.78 -5.51 -4.97
C ALA A 53 10.79 -5.73 -6.12
N PRO A 54 11.97 -6.28 -5.84
CA PRO A 54 12.87 -6.73 -6.87
C PRO A 54 12.29 -7.92 -7.64
N ARG A 55 12.87 -8.27 -8.79
CA ARG A 55 12.36 -9.32 -9.69
C ARG A 55 11.92 -10.60 -8.99
N PRO A 56 12.69 -11.18 -8.05
CA PRO A 56 12.25 -12.39 -7.34
C PRO A 56 10.93 -12.23 -6.58
N LEU A 57 10.64 -11.05 -6.02
CA LEU A 57 9.36 -10.78 -5.36
C LEU A 57 8.22 -10.51 -6.36
N LYS A 58 8.51 -9.85 -7.47
CA LYS A 58 7.52 -9.66 -8.54
C LYS A 58 7.05 -10.99 -9.14
N ASP A 59 7.96 -11.97 -9.27
CA ASP A 59 7.65 -13.31 -9.78
C ASP A 59 6.73 -14.12 -8.84
N LEU A 60 6.61 -13.71 -7.59
CA LEU A 60 5.70 -14.32 -6.61
C LEU A 60 4.28 -13.77 -6.67
N ARG A 61 4.05 -12.65 -7.35
CA ARG A 61 2.74 -11.98 -7.41
C ARG A 61 1.67 -12.83 -8.10
N PHE A 62 0.45 -12.72 -7.61
CA PHE A 62 -0.72 -13.43 -8.16
C PHE A 62 -2.02 -12.67 -7.88
N PRO A 63 -3.13 -13.00 -8.59
CA PRO A 63 -3.21 -13.82 -9.78
C PRO A 63 -2.48 -13.16 -10.98
N ALA A 64 -2.19 -13.91 -12.02
CA ALA A 64 -1.45 -13.44 -13.21
C ALA A 64 -2.10 -12.26 -13.94
N LYS A 65 -3.40 -12.05 -13.74
CA LYS A 65 -4.16 -10.89 -14.24
C LYS A 65 -4.77 -10.18 -13.05
N SER A 66 -4.52 -8.89 -12.93
CA SER A 66 -5.03 -8.07 -11.84
C SER A 66 -5.60 -6.76 -12.39
N PRO A 67 -6.81 -6.35 -11.99
CA PRO A 67 -7.31 -5.03 -12.30
C PRO A 67 -6.64 -3.93 -11.44
N PHE A 68 -5.91 -4.31 -10.39
CA PHE A 68 -5.23 -3.40 -9.49
C PHE A 68 -3.86 -2.94 -10.03
N ALA A 69 -3.14 -3.81 -10.73
CA ALA A 69 -1.88 -3.50 -11.41
C ALA A 69 -1.80 -4.29 -12.73
N GLU A 70 -1.60 -3.63 -13.84
CA GLU A 70 -1.47 -4.25 -15.16
C GLU A 70 -0.24 -3.72 -15.90
N PRO A 71 0.74 -4.60 -16.18
CA PRO A 71 0.80 -6.03 -15.79
C PRO A 71 0.90 -6.24 -14.27
N VAL A 72 0.65 -7.46 -13.79
CA VAL A 72 0.64 -7.76 -12.33
C VAL A 72 1.97 -7.46 -11.64
N ASP A 73 3.06 -7.46 -12.39
CA ASP A 73 4.40 -7.11 -11.91
C ASP A 73 4.72 -5.59 -11.99
N ALA A 74 3.78 -4.74 -12.40
CA ALA A 74 3.93 -3.29 -12.33
C ALA A 74 3.99 -2.80 -10.87
N GLY A 75 4.75 -1.73 -10.63
CA GLY A 75 4.95 -1.15 -9.30
C GLY A 75 6.09 -1.82 -8.53
N SER A 76 7.33 -1.49 -8.88
CA SER A 76 8.54 -1.95 -8.18
C SER A 76 8.67 -1.34 -6.80
N TYR A 77 8.29 -0.08 -6.65
CA TYR A 77 8.28 0.62 -5.38
C TYR A 77 6.86 0.85 -4.90
N LEU A 78 6.66 0.65 -3.61
CA LEU A 78 5.46 1.05 -2.88
C LEU A 78 5.86 2.06 -1.81
N SER A 79 5.10 3.13 -1.68
CA SER A 79 5.19 4.03 -0.55
C SER A 79 3.83 4.17 0.10
N THR A 80 3.81 4.14 1.42
CA THR A 80 2.61 4.30 2.24
C THR A 80 2.85 5.39 3.27
N TYR A 81 1.83 6.19 3.54
CA TYR A 81 1.90 7.26 4.53
C TYR A 81 0.63 7.28 5.36
N TRP A 82 0.77 7.41 6.67
CA TRP A 82 -0.36 7.51 7.59
C TRP A 82 -0.84 8.95 7.71
N ILE A 83 -2.12 9.16 7.42
CA ILE A 83 -2.82 10.42 7.60
C ILE A 83 -3.63 10.33 8.89
N HIS A 84 -3.51 11.36 9.73
CA HIS A 84 -4.24 11.44 11.00
C HIS A 84 -5.76 11.41 10.76
N LYS A 85 -6.47 10.71 11.62
CA LYS A 85 -7.92 10.55 11.58
C LYS A 85 -8.61 11.91 11.52
N ASP A 86 -9.65 11.98 10.69
CA ASP A 86 -10.50 13.17 10.45
C ASP A 86 -9.80 14.34 9.74
N HIS A 87 -8.57 14.15 9.20
CA HIS A 87 -7.77 15.20 8.57
C HIS A 87 -7.36 14.92 7.11
N VAL A 88 -7.99 13.96 6.46
CA VAL A 88 -7.63 13.57 5.09
C VAL A 88 -7.83 14.72 4.09
N GLU A 89 -8.92 15.46 4.19
CA GLU A 89 -9.25 16.54 3.25
C GLU A 89 -8.25 17.70 3.33
N GLU A 90 -7.87 18.13 4.55
CA GLU A 90 -6.87 19.18 4.75
C GLU A 90 -5.49 18.76 4.23
N HIS A 91 -5.15 17.47 4.44
CA HIS A 91 -3.91 16.93 3.88
C HIS A 91 -3.94 16.92 2.35
N LEU A 92 -5.06 16.52 1.73
CA LEU A 92 -5.19 16.44 0.28
C LEU A 92 -5.16 17.80 -0.42
N GLU A 93 -5.74 18.84 0.20
CA GLU A 93 -5.67 20.21 -0.28
C GLU A 93 -4.21 20.67 -0.33
N TRP A 94 -3.48 20.52 0.78
CA TRP A 94 -2.06 20.84 0.85
C TRP A 94 -1.22 20.03 -0.16
N ALA A 95 -1.44 18.72 -0.26
CA ALA A 95 -0.66 17.83 -1.12
C ALA A 95 -0.84 18.19 -2.60
N GLY A 96 -2.06 18.56 -3.02
CA GLY A 96 -2.35 19.02 -4.38
C GLY A 96 -1.56 20.27 -4.74
N GLU A 97 -1.57 21.30 -3.89
CA GLU A 97 -0.82 22.53 -4.06
C GLU A 97 0.69 22.28 -4.05
N GLN A 98 1.17 21.47 -3.11
CA GLN A 98 2.59 21.16 -2.94
C GLN A 98 3.17 20.43 -4.15
N VAL A 99 2.46 19.45 -4.71
CA VAL A 99 2.91 18.71 -5.89
C VAL A 99 3.01 19.64 -7.09
N VAL A 100 2.02 20.50 -7.34
CA VAL A 100 2.05 21.50 -8.40
C VAL A 100 3.26 22.44 -8.22
N TRP A 101 3.49 22.91 -6.99
CA TRP A 101 4.62 23.79 -6.69
C TRP A 101 5.98 23.09 -6.94
N LEU A 102 6.14 21.83 -6.50
CA LEU A 102 7.38 21.07 -6.73
C LEU A 102 7.68 20.92 -8.22
N TYR A 103 6.69 20.60 -9.05
CA TYR A 103 6.88 20.49 -10.49
C TYR A 103 7.24 21.84 -11.14
N ALA A 104 6.55 22.90 -10.76
CA ALA A 104 6.83 24.26 -11.27
C ALA A 104 8.24 24.76 -10.91
N ASN A 105 8.84 24.22 -9.83
CA ASN A 105 10.19 24.59 -9.36
C ASN A 105 11.27 23.55 -9.75
N GLY A 106 11.00 22.67 -10.71
CA GLY A 106 11.97 21.70 -11.24
C GLY A 106 12.33 20.57 -10.26
N ARG A 107 11.50 20.33 -9.24
CA ARG A 107 11.67 19.28 -8.24
C ARG A 107 10.78 18.05 -8.49
N GLY A 108 9.99 18.03 -9.54
CA GLY A 108 9.27 16.86 -10.03
C GLY A 108 10.20 15.85 -10.70
N PHE A 109 9.76 14.61 -10.81
CA PHE A 109 10.48 13.54 -11.52
C PHE A 109 9.55 12.88 -12.53
N ASN A 110 9.82 13.05 -13.82
CA ASN A 110 8.92 12.59 -14.89
C ASN A 110 9.21 11.16 -15.36
N GLU A 111 10.43 10.66 -15.12
CA GLU A 111 10.88 9.36 -15.60
C GLU A 111 10.38 8.22 -14.68
N ARG A 112 9.05 8.19 -14.46
CA ARG A 112 8.37 7.16 -13.71
C ARG A 112 6.96 6.91 -14.22
N THR A 113 6.44 5.74 -13.92
CA THR A 113 5.05 5.35 -14.20
C THR A 113 4.38 4.90 -12.91
N HIS A 114 3.22 5.46 -12.60
CA HIS A 114 2.41 4.99 -11.48
C HIS A 114 1.63 3.76 -11.93
N ALA A 115 1.84 2.64 -11.25
CA ALA A 115 1.01 1.46 -11.41
C ALA A 115 -0.34 1.65 -10.71
N HIS A 116 -0.31 2.23 -9.50
CA HIS A 116 -1.51 2.54 -8.73
C HIS A 116 -1.21 3.62 -7.68
N THR A 117 -2.04 4.64 -7.57
CA THR A 117 -1.94 5.67 -6.53
C THR A 117 -3.33 6.12 -6.10
N SER A 118 -3.65 5.97 -4.82
CA SER A 118 -4.94 6.37 -4.26
C SER A 118 -4.85 6.63 -2.75
N ILE A 119 -5.90 7.23 -2.21
CA ILE A 119 -6.12 7.34 -0.78
C ILE A 119 -7.08 6.23 -0.35
N TYR A 120 -6.81 5.67 0.83
CA TYR A 120 -7.62 4.63 1.42
C TYR A 120 -7.91 4.93 2.89
N ASP A 121 -9.12 4.67 3.34
CA ASP A 121 -9.58 4.85 4.72
C ASP A 121 -9.46 3.54 5.49
N LEU A 122 -8.93 3.60 6.71
CA LEU A 122 -8.79 2.44 7.58
C LEU A 122 -10.18 1.95 8.04
N VAL A 123 -10.45 0.66 7.82
CA VAL A 123 -11.72 0.05 8.25
C VAL A 123 -11.52 -1.06 9.29
N SER A 124 -10.35 -1.70 9.33
CA SER A 124 -10.07 -2.73 10.34
C SER A 124 -8.58 -2.96 10.52
N VAL A 125 -8.22 -3.40 11.73
CA VAL A 125 -6.89 -3.93 12.05
C VAL A 125 -7.01 -5.17 12.93
N LYS A 126 -6.16 -6.17 12.70
CA LYS A 126 -6.02 -7.39 13.52
C LYS A 126 -4.54 -7.67 13.75
N TYR A 127 -4.22 -8.14 14.92
CA TYR A 127 -2.87 -8.46 15.36
C TYR A 127 -2.71 -9.97 15.56
N ALA A 128 -1.52 -10.50 15.27
CA ALA A 128 -1.19 -11.89 15.61
C ALA A 128 -0.96 -12.07 17.10
N ASP A 129 -0.51 -11.02 17.78
CA ASP A 129 -0.27 -10.94 19.21
C ASP A 129 -0.92 -9.65 19.77
N ASP A 130 -1.62 -9.74 20.89
CA ASP A 130 -2.26 -8.59 21.54
C ASP A 130 -1.25 -7.54 22.02
N ASP A 131 0.00 -7.95 22.30
CA ASP A 131 1.12 -7.08 22.65
C ASP A 131 2.01 -6.72 21.43
N GLY A 132 1.54 -7.00 20.21
CA GLY A 132 2.26 -6.74 18.97
C GLY A 132 2.43 -5.25 18.65
N VAL A 133 3.21 -4.95 17.59
CA VAL A 133 3.45 -3.56 17.14
C VAL A 133 2.14 -2.93 16.69
N PRO A 134 1.69 -1.82 17.32
CA PRO A 134 0.50 -1.09 16.88
C PRO A 134 0.63 -0.60 15.44
N LEU A 135 -0.47 -0.55 14.70
CA LEU A 135 -0.48 -0.14 13.29
C LEU A 135 0.10 1.27 13.10
N GLU A 136 -0.14 2.17 14.04
CA GLU A 136 0.39 3.54 14.06
C GLU A 136 1.92 3.58 13.99
N LEU A 137 2.58 2.58 14.58
CA LEU A 137 4.05 2.48 14.64
C LEU A 137 4.63 1.56 13.55
N SER A 138 3.79 0.90 12.74
CA SER A 138 4.24 -0.12 11.81
C SER A 138 5.17 0.42 10.71
N LEU A 139 5.07 1.69 10.33
CA LEU A 139 5.98 2.29 9.34
C LEU A 139 7.35 2.68 9.95
N ASP A 140 7.42 2.89 11.26
CA ASP A 140 8.65 3.24 11.97
C ASP A 140 9.40 1.99 12.51
N HIS A 141 8.69 0.87 12.65
CA HIS A 141 9.24 -0.37 13.22
C HIS A 141 10.29 -1.07 12.33
N HIS A 142 10.42 -0.68 11.07
CA HIS A 142 11.34 -1.31 10.11
C HIS A 142 11.09 -2.82 9.90
N PHE A 143 9.85 -3.20 9.67
CA PHE A 143 9.51 -4.57 9.27
C PHE A 143 10.33 -5.00 8.04
N PRO A 144 10.91 -6.22 8.03
CA PRO A 144 11.62 -6.75 6.87
C PRO A 144 10.77 -6.89 5.63
N GLY A 145 9.46 -7.19 5.81
CA GLY A 145 8.53 -7.43 4.73
C GLY A 145 7.16 -6.80 4.89
N LEU A 146 6.53 -6.56 3.75
CA LEU A 146 5.14 -6.14 3.63
C LEU A 146 4.44 -6.99 2.56
N GLY A 147 3.30 -7.57 2.89
CA GLY A 147 2.36 -8.16 1.93
C GLY A 147 1.25 -7.18 1.61
N VAL A 148 0.95 -7.00 0.34
CA VAL A 148 -0.23 -6.28 -0.13
C VAL A 148 -1.20 -7.29 -0.72
N LEU A 149 -2.45 -7.27 -0.25
CA LEU A 149 -3.54 -8.08 -0.77
C LEU A 149 -4.68 -7.17 -1.23
N VAL A 150 -5.34 -7.51 -2.31
CA VAL A 150 -6.56 -6.83 -2.74
C VAL A 150 -7.64 -7.86 -2.99
N THR A 151 -8.79 -7.66 -2.36
CA THR A 151 -9.97 -8.50 -2.55
C THR A 151 -11.15 -7.68 -3.00
N GLU A 152 -11.99 -8.27 -3.84
CA GLU A 152 -13.23 -7.67 -4.34
C GLU A 152 -14.43 -8.53 -3.90
N PRO A 153 -15.53 -7.93 -3.44
CA PRO A 153 -16.72 -8.69 -3.06
C PRO A 153 -17.33 -9.41 -4.27
N ALA A 154 -17.93 -10.55 -4.03
CA ALA A 154 -18.76 -11.21 -5.03
C ALA A 154 -20.02 -10.41 -5.32
N GLU A 155 -20.68 -10.67 -6.46
CA GLU A 155 -21.92 -9.99 -6.84
C GLU A 155 -22.99 -10.10 -5.74
N GLY A 156 -23.52 -8.95 -5.31
CA GLY A 156 -24.55 -8.87 -4.28
C GLY A 156 -24.04 -8.96 -2.83
N VAL A 157 -22.75 -9.09 -2.61
CA VAL A 157 -22.15 -9.05 -1.27
C VAL A 157 -21.83 -7.60 -0.90
N SER A 158 -22.26 -7.17 0.28
CA SER A 158 -21.94 -5.83 0.77
C SER A 158 -20.49 -5.73 1.23
N ALA A 159 -19.90 -4.52 1.21
CA ALA A 159 -18.55 -4.27 1.73
C ALA A 159 -18.42 -4.69 3.21
N ALA A 160 -19.47 -4.51 4.01
CA ALA A 160 -19.48 -4.90 5.41
C ALA A 160 -19.48 -6.44 5.58
N ASP A 161 -20.29 -7.17 4.80
CA ASP A 161 -20.31 -8.63 4.84
C ASP A 161 -19.00 -9.23 4.31
N HIS A 162 -18.42 -8.61 3.28
CA HIS A 162 -17.10 -8.97 2.76
C HIS A 162 -16.01 -8.86 3.84
N LEU A 163 -15.91 -7.70 4.51
CA LEU A 163 -14.94 -7.48 5.59
C LEU A 163 -15.15 -8.47 6.73
N ALA A 164 -16.39 -8.63 7.22
CA ALA A 164 -16.72 -9.52 8.32
C ALA A 164 -16.37 -10.99 7.99
N TRP A 165 -16.60 -11.40 6.75
CA TRP A 165 -16.25 -12.74 6.29
C TRP A 165 -14.73 -12.96 6.27
N LEU A 166 -13.94 -11.98 5.75
CA LEU A 166 -12.47 -12.07 5.76
C LEU A 166 -11.93 -12.19 7.19
N GLU A 167 -12.40 -11.34 8.10
CA GLU A 167 -11.99 -11.34 9.50
C GLU A 167 -12.26 -12.67 10.23
N THR A 168 -13.33 -13.34 9.81
CA THR A 168 -13.75 -14.58 10.47
C THR A 168 -13.10 -15.82 9.86
N ASN A 169 -12.89 -15.85 8.54
CA ASN A 169 -12.57 -17.08 7.81
C ASN A 169 -11.16 -17.11 7.22
N ALA A 170 -10.62 -15.99 6.74
CA ALA A 170 -9.34 -15.96 6.05
C ALA A 170 -8.21 -15.37 6.90
N VAL A 171 -8.45 -14.24 7.56
CA VAL A 171 -7.46 -13.51 8.35
C VAL A 171 -6.87 -14.31 9.51
N PRO A 172 -7.66 -15.12 10.29
CA PRO A 172 -7.10 -15.90 11.38
C PRO A 172 -6.04 -16.91 10.93
N GLY A 173 -6.23 -17.55 9.77
CA GLY A 173 -5.24 -18.47 9.21
C GLY A 173 -3.95 -17.78 8.81
N LEU A 174 -4.05 -16.59 8.26
CA LEU A 174 -2.91 -15.77 7.88
C LEU A 174 -2.12 -15.32 9.12
N LEU A 175 -2.80 -14.76 10.13
CA LEU A 175 -2.18 -14.30 11.37
C LEU A 175 -1.61 -15.42 12.26
N ALA A 176 -2.07 -16.64 12.10
CA ALA A 176 -1.49 -17.81 12.79
C ALA A 176 -0.11 -18.21 12.22
N THR A 177 0.31 -17.63 11.10
CA THR A 177 1.60 -17.92 10.48
C THR A 177 2.71 -17.19 11.21
N THR A 178 3.74 -17.95 11.65
CA THR A 178 4.92 -17.37 12.30
C THR A 178 5.59 -16.33 11.40
N GLY A 179 5.87 -15.16 11.95
CA GLY A 179 6.51 -14.05 11.25
C GLY A 179 5.53 -13.06 10.63
N ILE A 180 4.22 -13.27 10.75
CA ILE A 180 3.20 -12.25 10.42
C ILE A 180 2.83 -11.51 11.70
N SER A 181 2.90 -10.19 11.69
CA SER A 181 2.68 -9.34 12.86
C SER A 181 1.25 -8.82 12.94
N ASN A 182 0.79 -8.17 11.90
CA ASN A 182 -0.56 -7.61 11.84
C ASN A 182 -1.12 -7.59 10.42
N TRP A 183 -2.42 -7.42 10.35
CA TRP A 183 -3.20 -7.25 9.13
C TRP A 183 -4.09 -6.03 9.27
N SER A 184 -4.18 -5.21 8.24
CA SER A 184 -5.10 -4.08 8.18
C SER A 184 -5.87 -4.06 6.86
N ALA A 185 -7.12 -3.59 6.91
CA ALA A 185 -7.99 -3.45 5.74
C ALA A 185 -8.41 -2.00 5.53
N TRP A 186 -8.49 -1.62 4.27
CA TRP A 186 -8.65 -0.25 3.84
C TRP A 186 -9.63 -0.19 2.66
N THR A 187 -10.57 0.75 2.71
CA THR A 187 -11.49 1.08 1.61
C THR A 187 -11.02 2.30 0.85
N LYS A 188 -11.34 2.40 -0.44
CA LYS A 188 -10.99 3.57 -1.24
C LYS A 188 -11.68 4.81 -0.66
N HIS A 189 -10.88 5.85 -0.39
CA HIS A 189 -11.41 7.15 0.02
C HIS A 189 -12.17 7.79 -1.16
N PRO A 190 -13.39 8.33 -0.96
CA PRO A 190 -14.11 9.04 -2.01
C PRO A 190 -13.29 10.23 -2.51
N ALA A 191 -12.98 10.26 -3.79
CA ALA A 191 -12.26 11.38 -4.40
C ALA A 191 -13.21 12.28 -5.21
N PRO A 192 -13.01 13.62 -5.18
CA PRO A 192 -13.67 14.51 -6.13
C PRO A 192 -13.36 14.10 -7.58
N ALA A 193 -14.36 14.15 -8.46
CA ALA A 193 -14.23 13.70 -9.85
C ALA A 193 -13.17 14.45 -10.68
N ASP A 194 -12.74 15.62 -10.23
CA ASP A 194 -11.75 16.49 -10.89
C ASP A 194 -10.33 16.31 -10.38
N ARG A 195 -10.11 15.53 -9.31
CA ARG A 195 -8.80 15.36 -8.67
C ARG A 195 -7.75 14.79 -9.62
N GLU A 196 -8.11 13.79 -10.42
CA GLU A 196 -7.19 13.17 -11.37
C GLU A 196 -6.78 14.15 -12.47
N SER A 197 -7.70 15.03 -12.90
CA SER A 197 -7.42 16.05 -13.92
C SER A 197 -6.50 17.18 -13.44
N GLN A 198 -6.39 17.39 -12.13
CA GLN A 198 -5.53 18.40 -11.51
C GLN A 198 -4.11 17.89 -11.23
N SER A 199 -3.91 16.57 -11.28
CA SER A 199 -2.57 16.01 -11.07
C SER A 199 -1.65 16.28 -12.26
N PRO A 200 -0.39 16.73 -12.04
CA PRO A 200 0.58 16.90 -13.11
C PRO A 200 1.04 15.57 -13.73
N MET A 201 0.61 14.44 -13.20
CA MET A 201 0.95 13.10 -13.66
C MET A 201 -0.28 12.19 -13.65
N LYS A 202 -0.23 11.12 -14.45
CA LYS A 202 -1.22 10.03 -14.35
C LYS A 202 -0.95 9.23 -13.08
N LEU A 203 -2.01 8.93 -12.31
CA LEU A 203 -1.91 8.25 -11.02
C LEU A 203 -2.00 6.72 -11.12
N GLY A 204 -1.95 6.16 -12.32
CA GLY A 204 -2.00 4.73 -12.57
C GLY A 204 -3.42 4.21 -12.81
N THR A 205 -3.57 2.89 -12.78
CA THR A 205 -4.87 2.27 -13.03
C THR A 205 -5.79 2.39 -11.82
N ASP A 206 -7.06 2.60 -12.09
CA ASP A 206 -8.15 2.50 -11.15
C ASP A 206 -9.15 1.41 -11.56
N GLY A 207 -8.67 0.41 -12.29
CA GLY A 207 -9.49 -0.74 -12.68
C GLY A 207 -10.00 -1.53 -11.46
N GLY A 208 -11.03 -2.34 -11.65
CA GLY A 208 -11.66 -3.15 -10.60
C GLY A 208 -12.82 -2.44 -9.90
N GLN A 209 -13.34 -3.08 -8.84
CA GLN A 209 -14.52 -2.59 -8.12
C GLN A 209 -14.13 -1.50 -7.10
N GLU A 210 -15.01 -0.51 -6.92
CA GLU A 210 -14.77 0.58 -5.97
C GLU A 210 -14.85 0.13 -4.50
N ASP A 211 -15.63 -0.90 -4.21
CA ASP A 211 -15.83 -1.51 -2.90
C ASP A 211 -14.79 -2.58 -2.56
N ARG A 212 -13.69 -2.66 -3.32
CA ARG A 212 -12.53 -3.50 -3.00
C ARG A 212 -11.92 -3.12 -1.67
N LEU A 213 -11.30 -4.11 -1.01
CA LEU A 213 -10.44 -3.90 0.15
C LEU A 213 -8.98 -4.03 -0.26
N VAL A 214 -8.19 -2.99 0.00
CA VAL A 214 -6.73 -3.07 0.03
C VAL A 214 -6.32 -3.49 1.43
N GLN A 215 -5.41 -4.44 1.54
CA GLN A 215 -4.97 -4.99 2.82
C GLN A 215 -3.46 -4.92 2.90
N LEU A 216 -2.95 -4.49 4.03
CA LEU A 216 -1.53 -4.49 4.35
C LEU A 216 -1.26 -5.51 5.44
N VAL A 217 -0.21 -6.32 5.24
CA VAL A 217 0.23 -7.36 6.17
C VAL A 217 1.69 -7.13 6.47
N PHE A 218 2.01 -6.70 7.68
CA PHE A 218 3.39 -6.47 8.11
C PHE A 218 4.04 -7.77 8.57
N ILE A 219 5.28 -8.01 8.13
CA ILE A 219 5.97 -9.30 8.23
C ILE A 219 7.33 -9.10 8.91
N GLU A 220 7.55 -9.81 10.04
CA GLU A 220 8.78 -9.83 10.84
C GLU A 220 9.90 -10.69 10.24
N ALA A 221 9.65 -11.33 9.11
CA ALA A 221 10.58 -12.23 8.43
C ALA A 221 10.77 -11.81 6.96
N ASP A 222 11.65 -12.50 6.25
CA ASP A 222 11.72 -12.41 4.79
C ASP A 222 10.34 -12.82 4.20
N PRO A 223 9.67 -11.96 3.44
CA PRO A 223 8.34 -12.25 2.90
C PRO A 223 8.29 -13.49 2.01
N THR A 224 9.41 -13.92 1.42
CA THR A 224 9.48 -15.15 0.63
C THR A 224 9.24 -16.39 1.49
N THR A 225 9.60 -16.35 2.77
CA THR A 225 9.44 -17.48 3.70
C THR A 225 8.01 -17.66 4.22
N THR A 226 7.19 -16.64 4.10
CA THR A 226 5.78 -16.65 4.54
C THR A 226 4.80 -16.70 3.37
N TRP A 227 5.28 -16.66 2.12
CA TRP A 227 4.43 -16.43 0.95
C TRP A 227 3.41 -17.55 0.68
N ASP A 228 3.69 -18.77 1.11
CA ASP A 228 2.72 -19.87 1.04
C ASP A 228 1.46 -19.61 1.86
N ALA A 229 1.56 -18.88 2.99
CA ALA A 229 0.40 -18.46 3.75
C ALA A 229 -0.50 -17.46 2.99
N PHE A 230 0.11 -16.59 2.19
CA PHE A 230 -0.63 -15.67 1.32
C PHE A 230 -1.34 -16.41 0.18
N ARG A 231 -0.75 -17.49 -0.35
CA ARG A 231 -1.42 -18.36 -1.33
C ARG A 231 -2.60 -19.09 -0.70
N ALA A 232 -2.41 -19.68 0.48
CA ALA A 232 -3.50 -20.33 1.23
C ALA A 232 -4.62 -19.35 1.59
N TYR A 233 -4.26 -18.11 1.95
CA TYR A 233 -5.24 -17.04 2.14
C TYR A 233 -6.05 -16.78 0.86
N GLY A 234 -5.40 -16.64 -0.30
CA GLY A 234 -6.07 -16.44 -1.58
C GLY A 234 -7.02 -17.58 -1.94
N GLU A 235 -6.58 -18.83 -1.77
CA GLU A 235 -7.41 -20.03 -1.96
C GLU A 235 -8.64 -20.00 -1.04
N THR A 236 -8.45 -19.67 0.24
CA THR A 236 -9.57 -19.54 1.21
C THR A 236 -10.58 -18.49 0.77
N VAL A 237 -10.10 -17.33 0.28
CA VAL A 237 -10.97 -16.24 -0.20
C VAL A 237 -11.77 -16.68 -1.42
N ASP A 238 -11.12 -17.28 -2.42
CA ASP A 238 -11.75 -17.68 -3.68
C ASP A 238 -12.74 -18.84 -3.47
N ASP A 239 -12.39 -19.82 -2.64
CA ASP A 239 -13.25 -20.96 -2.30
C ASP A 239 -14.47 -20.56 -1.45
N GLY A 240 -14.36 -19.47 -0.69
CA GLY A 240 -15.43 -18.97 0.17
C GLY A 240 -16.65 -18.42 -0.56
N GLY A 241 -16.50 -18.03 -1.82
CA GLY A 241 -17.59 -17.52 -2.67
C GLY A 241 -18.17 -16.16 -2.27
N VAL A 242 -17.59 -15.51 -1.25
CA VAL A 242 -18.01 -14.17 -0.76
C VAL A 242 -17.18 -13.05 -1.40
N ALA A 243 -15.95 -13.35 -1.72
CA ALA A 243 -15.01 -12.43 -2.35
C ALA A 243 -14.10 -13.18 -3.31
N ARG A 244 -13.29 -12.44 -4.07
CA ARG A 244 -12.19 -12.99 -4.88
C ARG A 244 -10.92 -12.22 -4.58
N LEU A 245 -9.78 -12.89 -4.61
CA LEU A 245 -8.48 -12.25 -4.56
C LEU A 245 -8.13 -11.71 -5.94
N THR A 246 -7.83 -10.42 -6.04
CA THR A 246 -7.50 -9.77 -7.32
C THR A 246 -6.06 -9.29 -7.40
N PHE A 247 -5.35 -9.24 -6.28
CA PHE A 247 -3.92 -8.91 -6.23
C PHE A 247 -3.27 -9.42 -4.95
N ALA A 248 -2.07 -9.97 -5.06
CA ALA A 248 -1.18 -10.29 -3.94
C ALA A 248 0.26 -9.99 -4.34
N ALA A 249 0.96 -9.18 -3.54
CA ALA A 249 2.33 -8.74 -3.83
C ALA A 249 3.18 -8.63 -2.57
N PRO A 250 4.35 -9.29 -2.53
CA PRO A 250 5.34 -9.10 -1.48
C PRO A 250 6.28 -7.92 -1.79
N PHE A 251 6.78 -7.28 -0.72
CA PHE A 251 7.76 -6.22 -0.78
C PHE A 251 8.77 -6.36 0.36
N PHE A 252 10.03 -5.97 0.13
CA PHE A 252 11.01 -5.70 1.18
C PHE A 252 10.93 -4.24 1.64
N GLY A 253 11.30 -3.96 2.88
CA GLY A 253 11.62 -2.58 3.31
C GLY A 253 12.83 -2.05 2.53
N THR A 254 12.80 -0.79 2.11
CA THR A 254 13.98 -0.18 1.46
C THR A 254 15.08 0.11 2.49
N ASN A 255 16.33 -0.05 2.09
CA ASN A 255 17.49 0.38 2.87
C ASN A 255 17.76 1.86 2.57
N VAL A 256 17.17 2.74 3.37
CA VAL A 256 17.26 4.20 3.15
C VAL A 256 18.70 4.68 3.07
N GLY A 257 19.01 5.50 2.05
CA GLY A 257 20.34 6.04 1.81
C GLY A 257 21.23 5.15 0.95
N THR A 258 20.73 4.00 0.48
CA THR A 258 21.42 3.10 -0.42
C THR A 258 20.74 3.02 -1.79
N ASP A 259 21.43 2.44 -2.78
CA ASP A 259 20.84 2.10 -4.08
C ASP A 259 20.51 0.60 -4.17
N ASP A 260 20.33 -0.08 -3.02
CA ASP A 260 20.01 -1.50 -2.97
C ASP A 260 18.76 -1.82 -3.78
N TYR A 261 18.77 -2.94 -4.49
CA TYR A 261 17.70 -3.44 -5.37
C TYR A 261 17.46 -2.64 -6.68
N THR A 262 18.09 -1.48 -6.90
CA THR A 262 17.84 -0.66 -8.10
C THR A 262 18.25 -1.36 -9.41
N ASP A 263 19.12 -2.35 -9.34
CA ASP A 263 19.57 -3.19 -10.46
C ASP A 263 18.76 -4.48 -10.64
N GLN A 264 17.69 -4.68 -9.85
CA GLN A 264 16.88 -5.91 -9.79
C GLN A 264 15.39 -5.67 -10.05
N LEU A 265 14.99 -4.50 -10.51
CA LEU A 265 13.57 -4.12 -10.67
C LEU A 265 12.90 -4.71 -11.90
#